data_b1d04aef0cb925d275d264c56cb5a87b
#
_entry.id   b1d04aef0cb925d275d264c56cb5a87b
#
_cell.length_a   1.000
_cell.length_b   1.000
_cell.length_c   1.000
_cell.angle_alpha   90.00
_cell.angle_beta   90.00
_cell.angle_gamma   90.00
#
_symmetry.space_group_name_H-M   'P 1'
#
loop_
_entity.id
_entity.type
_entity.pdbx_description
1 polymer ?
#
loop_
_entity_poly.entity_id
_entity_poly.type
_entity_poly.pdbx_seq_one_letter_code
_entity_poly.pdbx_strand_id
1 'polypeptide(L)'
;MKVYLACTNCIQIEDLMEGADILAAYPYIKGNPQLISLIPKMRNFILDSGVFTMINTGKKFNLDAYVEEYAHFIKTHNIKQYVELDVDQIIGVEKTRALRRRLESLVGWKSIPVWHTIRGKESFIQDCKDYDYICLGYFLTEGLRAQLTEKYAKAFVDTAHKHKCRIHGLGFTKGELLKKIPFDSVDSSSWSASRRFGCCFEFDARNGTMKFLQRRKNQRMKNAQALGRPAFIEWRKYQDYAYEHMNPIWQ
;
A
#
# COMPACT_ATOMS: atom_id res chain seq x y z
N MET A 1 3.72 -13.95 1.57
CA MET A 1 3.36 -12.62 1.02
C MET A 1 2.99 -11.70 2.16
N LYS A 2 3.42 -10.43 2.15
CA LYS A 2 3.01 -9.44 3.15
C LYS A 2 1.75 -8.71 2.68
N VAL A 3 0.77 -8.53 3.58
CA VAL A 3 -0.44 -7.74 3.29
C VAL A 3 -0.45 -6.53 4.22
N TYR A 4 -0.13 -5.37 3.71
CA TYR A 4 -0.14 -4.14 4.52
C TYR A 4 -1.57 -3.62 4.69
N LEU A 5 -1.96 -3.30 5.93
CA LEU A 5 -3.24 -2.66 6.20
C LEU A 5 -3.09 -1.14 6.11
N ALA A 6 -3.80 -0.54 5.16
CA ALA A 6 -3.79 0.90 4.91
C ALA A 6 -4.99 1.61 5.57
N CYS A 7 -5.06 2.95 5.49
CA CYS A 7 -6.13 3.78 6.06
C CYS A 7 -6.27 3.68 7.59
N THR A 8 -5.17 3.57 8.30
CA THR A 8 -5.12 3.39 9.77
C THR A 8 -5.50 4.63 10.57
N ASN A 9 -5.63 5.78 9.93
CA ASN A 9 -6.06 7.04 10.55
C ASN A 9 -7.57 7.17 10.73
N CYS A 10 -8.33 6.15 10.35
CA CYS A 10 -9.79 6.23 10.32
C CYS A 10 -10.47 5.98 11.66
N ILE A 11 -9.85 5.26 12.57
CA ILE A 11 -10.35 4.87 13.88
C ILE A 11 -9.21 4.67 14.88
N GLN A 12 -9.55 4.59 16.15
CA GLN A 12 -8.62 4.20 17.22
C GLN A 12 -8.37 2.69 17.15
N ILE A 13 -7.22 2.31 16.58
CA ILE A 13 -6.74 0.92 16.44
C ILE A 13 -5.26 0.80 16.82
N GLU A 14 -4.71 1.81 17.46
CA GLU A 14 -3.30 1.87 17.80
C GLU A 14 -2.85 0.63 18.60
N ASP A 15 -3.69 0.17 19.52
CA ASP A 15 -3.46 -1.05 20.31
C ASP A 15 -3.45 -2.35 19.47
N LEU A 16 -3.96 -2.31 18.25
CA LEU A 16 -3.98 -3.44 17.33
C LEU A 16 -2.85 -3.42 16.29
N MET A 17 -2.02 -2.38 16.30
CA MET A 17 -0.96 -2.20 15.28
C MET A 17 0.35 -2.89 15.64
N GLU A 18 0.58 -3.22 16.89
CA GLU A 18 1.77 -3.96 17.31
C GLU A 18 1.82 -5.33 16.61
N GLY A 19 2.98 -5.65 16.03
CA GLY A 19 3.16 -6.86 15.23
C GLY A 19 2.41 -6.88 13.89
N ALA A 20 1.77 -5.78 13.45
CA ALA A 20 1.11 -5.68 12.16
C ALA A 20 2.06 -5.23 11.02
N ASP A 21 1.69 -5.55 9.78
CA ASP A 21 2.23 -4.91 8.59
C ASP A 21 1.34 -3.72 8.24
N ILE A 22 1.86 -2.51 8.34
CA ILE A 22 1.09 -1.27 8.19
C ILE A 22 1.66 -0.42 7.05
N LEU A 23 0.76 0.09 6.19
CA LEU A 23 1.06 1.15 5.25
C LEU A 23 0.31 2.42 5.70
N ALA A 24 1.04 3.49 5.97
CA ALA A 24 0.44 4.74 6.38
C ALA A 24 0.90 5.90 5.50
N ALA A 25 -0.03 6.79 5.13
CA ALA A 25 0.30 7.97 4.36
C ALA A 25 0.81 9.10 5.26
N TYR A 26 1.91 9.73 4.86
CA TYR A 26 2.60 10.80 5.59
C TYR A 26 1.65 11.90 6.12
N PRO A 27 0.70 12.45 5.33
CA PRO A 27 -0.17 13.51 5.83
C PRO A 27 -1.00 13.13 7.05
N TYR A 28 -1.26 11.83 7.21
CA TYR A 28 -2.09 11.32 8.31
C TYR A 28 -1.28 10.93 9.55
N ILE A 29 0.02 10.64 9.38
CA ILE A 29 0.87 10.23 10.49
C ILE A 29 1.68 11.39 11.07
N LYS A 30 2.07 12.40 10.28
CA LYS A 30 2.98 13.49 10.71
C LYS A 30 2.51 14.27 11.94
N GLY A 31 1.22 14.33 12.19
CA GLY A 31 0.61 14.99 13.35
C GLY A 31 0.13 14.05 14.46
N ASN A 32 0.49 12.76 14.40
CA ASN A 32 0.06 11.75 15.38
C ASN A 32 1.24 11.11 16.11
N PRO A 33 1.71 11.71 17.24
CA PRO A 33 2.85 11.18 18.01
C PRO A 33 2.62 9.75 18.53
N GLN A 34 1.38 9.40 18.87
CA GLN A 34 1.04 8.06 19.33
C GLN A 34 1.26 7.04 18.23
N LEU A 35 0.80 7.30 17.01
CA LEU A 35 1.01 6.41 15.87
C LEU A 35 2.50 6.31 15.49
N ILE A 36 3.22 7.44 15.54
CA ILE A 36 4.66 7.48 15.29
C ILE A 36 5.42 6.58 16.29
N SER A 37 5.08 6.61 17.57
CA SER A 37 5.72 5.80 18.60
C SER A 37 5.51 4.29 18.43
N LEU A 38 4.51 3.89 17.65
CA LEU A 38 4.22 2.49 17.35
C LEU A 38 5.00 1.94 16.15
N ILE A 39 5.58 2.80 15.30
CA ILE A 39 6.31 2.34 14.10
C ILE A 39 7.36 1.26 14.45
N PRO A 40 8.21 1.40 15.48
CA PRO A 40 9.19 0.37 15.82
C PRO A 40 8.59 -0.95 16.32
N LYS A 41 7.32 -0.95 16.73
CA LYS A 41 6.60 -2.14 17.24
C LYS A 41 5.82 -2.86 16.15
N MET A 42 5.69 -2.28 14.96
CA MET A 42 5.07 -2.91 13.81
C MET A 42 5.99 -3.99 13.24
N ARG A 43 5.43 -5.08 12.72
CA ARG A 43 6.20 -6.14 12.05
C ARG A 43 6.91 -5.60 10.80
N ASN A 44 6.18 -4.87 9.98
CA ASN A 44 6.71 -4.11 8.85
C ASN A 44 5.93 -2.79 8.71
N PHE A 45 6.62 -1.75 8.25
CA PHE A 45 6.02 -0.45 8.03
C PHE A 45 6.47 0.12 6.69
N ILE A 46 5.51 0.60 5.88
CA ILE A 46 5.76 1.40 4.68
C ILE A 46 5.12 2.77 4.88
N LEU A 47 5.91 3.82 4.66
CA LEU A 47 5.40 5.18 4.62
C LEU A 47 5.07 5.55 3.17
N ASP A 48 3.80 5.75 2.87
CA ASP A 48 3.35 6.32 1.60
C ASP A 48 3.42 7.84 1.63
N SER A 49 3.80 8.45 0.52
CA SER A 49 3.89 9.91 0.43
C SER A 49 2.53 10.61 0.62
N GLY A 50 1.44 9.97 0.25
CA GLY A 50 0.07 10.52 0.32
C GLY A 50 -0.17 11.72 -0.60
N VAL A 51 0.79 12.07 -1.44
CA VAL A 51 0.76 13.31 -2.24
C VAL A 51 -0.37 13.29 -3.27
N PHE A 52 -0.67 12.14 -3.86
CA PHE A 52 -1.78 11.97 -4.80
C PHE A 52 -3.13 12.37 -4.17
N THR A 53 -3.38 11.94 -2.94
CA THR A 53 -4.60 12.31 -2.20
C THR A 53 -4.64 13.83 -1.91
N MET A 54 -3.51 14.40 -1.53
CA MET A 54 -3.41 15.84 -1.21
C MET A 54 -3.72 16.71 -2.43
N ILE A 55 -3.17 16.41 -3.59
CA ILE A 55 -3.39 17.17 -4.83
C ILE A 55 -4.85 17.10 -5.26
N ASN A 56 -5.47 15.93 -5.15
CA ASN A 56 -6.88 15.74 -5.51
C ASN A 56 -7.85 16.51 -4.60
N THR A 57 -7.40 17.06 -3.48
CA THR A 57 -8.23 17.98 -2.66
C THR A 57 -8.38 19.37 -3.25
N GLY A 58 -7.72 19.69 -4.38
CA GLY A 58 -7.74 21.01 -5.04
C GLY A 58 -6.99 22.11 -4.31
N LYS A 59 -6.29 21.82 -3.23
CA LYS A 59 -5.46 22.79 -2.51
C LYS A 59 -4.18 23.07 -3.30
N LYS A 60 -3.76 24.34 -3.34
CA LYS A 60 -2.43 24.72 -3.84
C LYS A 60 -1.38 24.00 -3.01
N PHE A 61 -0.47 23.32 -3.70
CA PHE A 61 0.48 22.44 -3.09
C PHE A 61 1.89 22.72 -3.63
N ASN A 62 2.83 23.01 -2.73
CA ASN A 62 4.23 23.21 -3.07
C ASN A 62 4.97 21.88 -2.95
N LEU A 63 5.23 21.23 -4.09
CA LEU A 63 5.91 19.94 -4.13
C LEU A 63 7.34 20.00 -3.59
N ASP A 64 8.05 21.10 -3.80
CA ASP A 64 9.44 21.25 -3.33
C ASP A 64 9.50 21.30 -1.79
N ALA A 65 8.65 22.11 -1.18
CA ALA A 65 8.55 22.18 0.28
C ALA A 65 8.12 20.82 0.86
N TYR A 66 7.20 20.14 0.19
CA TYR A 66 6.73 18.82 0.63
C TYR A 66 7.82 17.75 0.60
N VAL A 67 8.66 17.75 -0.43
CA VAL A 67 9.80 16.81 -0.50
C VAL A 67 10.73 17.01 0.70
N GLU A 68 11.01 18.25 1.08
CA GLU A 68 11.88 18.57 2.22
C GLU A 68 11.25 18.14 3.55
N GLU A 69 9.96 18.46 3.77
CA GLU A 69 9.24 18.01 4.97
C GLU A 69 9.17 16.49 5.07
N TYR A 70 8.88 15.83 3.96
CA TYR A 70 8.78 14.38 3.89
C TYR A 70 10.13 13.71 4.15
N ALA A 71 11.21 14.21 3.53
CA ALA A 71 12.56 13.72 3.76
C ALA A 71 13.00 13.90 5.22
N HIS A 72 12.72 15.08 5.79
CA HIS A 72 13.01 15.36 7.20
C HIS A 72 12.30 14.36 8.13
N PHE A 73 11.01 14.12 7.89
CA PHE A 73 10.23 13.16 8.68
C PHE A 73 10.80 11.74 8.59
N ILE A 74 11.14 11.27 7.37
CA ILE A 74 11.72 9.95 7.13
C ILE A 74 13.03 9.79 7.93
N LYS A 75 13.91 10.79 7.87
CA LYS A 75 15.19 10.76 8.59
C LYS A 75 15.01 10.79 10.10
N THR A 76 14.18 11.72 10.59
CA THR A 76 13.93 11.89 12.03
C THR A 76 13.42 10.60 12.67
N HIS A 77 12.55 9.87 11.98
CA HIS A 77 11.96 8.64 12.50
C HIS A 77 12.62 7.37 11.95
N ASN A 78 13.75 7.50 11.23
CA ASN A 78 14.54 6.39 10.68
C ASN A 78 13.69 5.37 9.89
N ILE A 79 12.75 5.87 9.07
CA ILE A 79 11.82 5.05 8.30
C ILE A 79 12.54 4.45 7.10
N LYS A 80 12.72 3.13 7.09
CA LYS A 80 13.53 2.43 6.08
C LYS A 80 12.80 2.19 4.76
N GLN A 81 11.48 2.03 4.80
CA GLN A 81 10.65 1.79 3.63
C GLN A 81 9.69 2.95 3.44
N TYR A 82 9.90 3.72 2.39
CA TYR A 82 9.08 4.87 2.03
C TYR A 82 8.89 4.96 0.52
N VAL A 83 7.70 5.34 0.11
CA VAL A 83 7.30 5.46 -1.30
C VAL A 83 7.71 6.84 -1.82
N GLU A 84 8.15 6.90 -3.09
CA GLU A 84 8.38 8.17 -3.78
C GLU A 84 7.11 9.05 -3.83
N LEU A 85 7.21 10.28 -4.28
CA LEU A 85 6.05 11.10 -4.61
C LEU A 85 5.45 10.61 -5.93
N ASP A 86 4.30 9.95 -5.83
CA ASP A 86 3.58 9.42 -6.99
C ASP A 86 2.75 10.51 -7.67
N VAL A 87 3.39 11.26 -8.56
CA VAL A 87 2.80 12.45 -9.24
C VAL A 87 2.98 12.46 -10.75
N ASP A 88 3.28 11.33 -11.37
CA ASP A 88 3.50 11.19 -12.81
C ASP A 88 2.39 11.79 -13.66
N GLN A 89 1.14 11.53 -13.28
CA GLN A 89 -0.04 11.99 -14.01
C GLN A 89 -0.27 13.50 -13.91
N ILE A 90 0.42 14.17 -13.00
CA ILE A 90 0.20 15.59 -12.68
C ILE A 90 1.29 16.46 -13.25
N ILE A 91 2.56 16.06 -13.03
CA ILE A 91 3.72 16.85 -13.46
C ILE A 91 4.59 16.17 -14.52
N GLY A 92 4.22 14.95 -14.89
CA GLY A 92 4.96 14.12 -15.86
C GLY A 92 6.10 13.32 -15.24
N VAL A 93 6.51 12.28 -15.96
CA VAL A 93 7.45 11.24 -15.51
C VAL A 93 8.83 11.83 -15.15
N GLU A 94 9.37 12.69 -16.00
CA GLU A 94 10.74 13.22 -15.79
C GLU A 94 10.85 14.12 -14.55
N LYS A 95 9.82 14.96 -14.29
CA LYS A 95 9.79 15.78 -13.09
C LYS A 95 9.60 14.91 -11.82
N THR A 96 8.78 13.88 -11.89
CA THR A 96 8.61 12.92 -10.79
C THR A 96 9.92 12.22 -10.47
N ARG A 97 10.67 11.78 -11.48
CA ARG A 97 12.01 11.21 -11.29
C ARG A 97 13.01 12.20 -10.69
N ALA A 98 12.93 13.46 -11.08
CA ALA A 98 13.77 14.50 -10.48
C ALA A 98 13.45 14.71 -8.99
N LEU A 99 12.16 14.72 -8.62
CA LEU A 99 11.73 14.78 -7.22
C LEU A 99 12.18 13.54 -6.45
N ARG A 100 12.08 12.33 -7.03
CA ARG A 100 12.58 11.10 -6.41
C ARG A 100 14.08 11.19 -6.10
N ARG A 101 14.90 11.57 -7.07
CA ARG A 101 16.35 11.75 -6.87
C ARG A 101 16.65 12.76 -5.76
N ARG A 102 15.91 13.88 -5.73
CA ARG A 102 16.05 14.89 -4.66
C ARG A 102 15.68 14.32 -3.30
N LEU A 103 14.54 13.63 -3.20
CA LEU A 103 14.08 12.97 -1.99
C LEU A 103 15.14 11.98 -1.44
N GLU A 104 15.65 11.11 -2.31
CA GLU A 104 16.67 10.12 -1.95
C GLU A 104 17.99 10.77 -1.52
N SER A 105 18.40 11.84 -2.18
CA SER A 105 19.57 12.63 -1.78
C SER A 105 19.41 13.25 -0.40
N LEU A 106 18.23 13.79 -0.08
CA LEU A 106 17.93 14.37 1.24
C LEU A 106 17.85 13.30 2.33
N VAL A 107 17.26 12.15 2.02
CA VAL A 107 17.08 11.04 2.97
C VAL A 107 18.38 10.29 3.20
N GLY A 108 19.15 10.00 2.17
CA GLY A 108 20.42 9.24 2.21
C GLY A 108 20.29 7.76 1.86
N TRP A 109 19.09 7.26 1.55
CA TRP A 109 18.85 5.91 1.02
C TRP A 109 17.69 5.91 0.04
N LYS A 110 17.57 4.83 -0.74
CA LYS A 110 16.60 4.72 -1.83
C LYS A 110 15.16 4.65 -1.33
N SER A 111 14.26 5.29 -2.08
CA SER A 111 12.81 5.16 -1.96
C SER A 111 12.31 3.88 -2.63
N ILE A 112 11.02 3.59 -2.48
CA ILE A 112 10.30 2.60 -3.27
C ILE A 112 9.63 3.36 -4.43
N PRO A 113 10.10 3.22 -5.69
CA PRO A 113 9.49 3.89 -6.83
C PRO A 113 8.14 3.26 -7.16
N VAL A 114 7.22 4.07 -7.71
CA VAL A 114 5.89 3.61 -8.15
C VAL A 114 5.86 3.59 -9.67
N TRP A 115 5.76 2.41 -10.26
CA TRP A 115 5.63 2.30 -11.70
C TRP A 115 4.17 2.30 -12.13
N HIS A 116 3.86 3.16 -13.12
CA HIS A 116 2.60 3.22 -13.85
C HIS A 116 2.82 2.97 -15.33
N THR A 117 1.77 2.57 -16.05
CA THR A 117 1.84 2.27 -17.50
C THR A 117 2.39 3.44 -18.34
N ILE A 118 2.18 4.68 -17.90
CA ILE A 118 2.70 5.89 -18.54
C ILE A 118 4.24 5.94 -18.58
N ARG A 119 4.93 5.24 -17.66
CA ARG A 119 6.40 5.18 -17.62
C ARG A 119 7.00 4.27 -18.69
N GLY A 120 6.19 3.40 -19.31
CA GLY A 120 6.65 2.45 -20.31
C GLY A 120 7.37 1.22 -19.74
N LYS A 121 7.49 0.18 -20.57
CA LYS A 121 8.04 -1.13 -20.16
C LYS A 121 9.54 -1.05 -19.86
N GLU A 122 10.29 -0.31 -20.67
CA GLU A 122 11.74 -0.15 -20.51
C GLU A 122 12.06 0.49 -19.16
N SER A 123 11.27 1.47 -18.75
CA SER A 123 11.36 2.09 -17.44
C SER A 123 11.11 1.11 -16.28
N PHE A 124 10.13 0.21 -16.44
CA PHE A 124 9.89 -0.84 -15.43
C PHE A 124 11.13 -1.72 -15.25
N ILE A 125 11.69 -2.20 -16.35
CA ILE A 125 12.88 -3.05 -16.32
C ILE A 125 14.07 -2.30 -15.70
N GLN A 126 14.22 -1.01 -16.02
CA GLN A 126 15.30 -0.21 -15.45
C GLN A 126 15.11 0.02 -13.95
N ASP A 127 13.89 0.37 -13.50
CA ASP A 127 13.59 0.51 -12.08
C ASP A 127 13.84 -0.82 -11.33
N CYS A 128 13.51 -1.99 -11.92
CA CYS A 128 13.82 -3.31 -11.34
C CYS A 128 15.32 -3.61 -11.24
N LYS A 129 16.17 -3.01 -12.09
CA LYS A 129 17.63 -3.17 -12.01
C LYS A 129 18.25 -2.22 -10.98
N ASP A 130 17.67 -1.04 -10.83
CA ASP A 130 18.21 0.02 -10.00
C ASP A 130 17.74 -0.06 -8.53
N TYR A 131 16.61 -0.72 -8.29
CA TYR A 131 15.98 -0.83 -6.97
C TYR A 131 15.74 -2.29 -6.60
N ASP A 132 15.87 -2.59 -5.32
CA ASP A 132 15.58 -3.92 -4.75
C ASP A 132 14.11 -4.09 -4.33
N TYR A 133 13.31 -3.02 -4.45
CA TYR A 133 11.88 -3.01 -4.16
C TYR A 133 11.18 -1.90 -4.92
N ILE A 134 10.10 -2.24 -5.63
CA ILE A 134 9.27 -1.30 -6.40
C ILE A 134 7.79 -1.51 -6.12
N CYS A 135 6.98 -0.47 -6.32
CA CYS A 135 5.53 -0.55 -6.33
C CYS A 135 5.01 -0.65 -7.77
N LEU A 136 4.12 -1.59 -8.01
CA LEU A 136 3.28 -1.63 -9.19
C LEU A 136 2.01 -0.83 -8.89
N GLY A 137 1.91 0.36 -9.49
CA GLY A 137 0.75 1.21 -9.39
C GLY A 137 -0.42 0.68 -10.24
N TYR A 138 -1.45 1.51 -10.41
CA TYR A 138 -2.62 1.12 -11.18
C TYR A 138 -2.24 0.87 -12.64
N PHE A 139 -2.34 -0.37 -13.08
CA PHE A 139 -2.06 -0.82 -14.45
C PHE A 139 -3.32 -1.38 -15.14
N LEU A 140 -4.44 -1.43 -14.42
CA LEU A 140 -5.71 -1.91 -14.94
C LEU A 140 -6.46 -0.75 -15.59
N THR A 141 -6.70 -0.86 -16.88
CA THR A 141 -7.71 -0.02 -17.53
C THR A 141 -9.12 -0.51 -17.18
N GLU A 142 -10.08 0.40 -17.03
CA GLU A 142 -11.48 0.03 -16.87
C GLU A 142 -11.89 -0.95 -17.98
N GLY A 143 -12.48 -2.08 -17.58
CA GLY A 143 -12.92 -3.12 -18.52
C GLY A 143 -11.93 -4.27 -18.78
N LEU A 144 -10.73 -4.26 -18.19
CA LEU A 144 -9.85 -5.42 -18.31
C LEU A 144 -10.47 -6.63 -17.61
N ARG A 145 -10.62 -7.73 -18.34
CA ARG A 145 -11.14 -8.99 -17.77
C ARG A 145 -10.16 -9.52 -16.71
N ALA A 146 -10.67 -10.20 -15.68
CA ALA A 146 -9.86 -10.74 -14.58
C ALA A 146 -8.67 -11.60 -15.06
N GLN A 147 -8.85 -12.36 -16.14
CA GLN A 147 -7.80 -13.18 -16.76
C GLN A 147 -6.64 -12.36 -17.33
N LEU A 148 -6.94 -11.22 -17.97
CA LEU A 148 -5.89 -10.31 -18.47
C LEU A 148 -5.16 -9.63 -17.31
N THR A 149 -5.88 -9.27 -16.25
CA THR A 149 -5.29 -8.75 -15.01
C THR A 149 -4.28 -9.73 -14.42
N GLU A 150 -4.67 -11.01 -14.27
CA GLU A 150 -3.80 -12.07 -13.77
C GLU A 150 -2.54 -12.22 -14.64
N LYS A 151 -2.73 -12.33 -15.96
CA LYS A 151 -1.64 -12.48 -16.93
C LYS A 151 -0.62 -11.34 -16.86
N TYR A 152 -1.10 -10.10 -16.87
CA TYR A 152 -0.21 -8.93 -16.85
C TYR A 152 0.48 -8.76 -15.49
N ALA A 153 -0.26 -8.88 -14.38
CA ALA A 153 0.34 -8.78 -13.07
C ALA A 153 1.43 -9.83 -12.84
N LYS A 154 1.17 -11.07 -13.27
CA LYS A 154 2.18 -12.15 -13.20
C LYS A 154 3.41 -11.82 -14.03
N ALA A 155 3.25 -11.30 -15.26
CA ALA A 155 4.39 -10.91 -16.09
C ALA A 155 5.25 -9.81 -15.45
N PHE A 156 4.65 -8.84 -14.76
CA PHE A 156 5.38 -7.83 -13.99
C PHE A 156 6.12 -8.45 -12.81
N VAL A 157 5.48 -9.33 -12.04
CA VAL A 157 6.11 -10.03 -10.92
C VAL A 157 7.28 -10.88 -11.41
N ASP A 158 7.09 -11.71 -12.44
CA ASP A 158 8.14 -12.56 -13.01
C ASP A 158 9.33 -11.72 -13.51
N THR A 159 9.06 -10.55 -14.11
CA THR A 159 10.10 -9.63 -14.57
C THR A 159 10.87 -9.02 -13.40
N ALA A 160 10.19 -8.54 -12.34
CA ALA A 160 10.83 -7.99 -11.16
C ALA A 160 11.73 -9.06 -10.49
N HIS A 161 11.20 -10.26 -10.28
CA HIS A 161 11.93 -11.36 -9.66
C HIS A 161 13.16 -11.80 -10.49
N LYS A 162 13.07 -11.78 -11.83
CA LYS A 162 14.23 -12.03 -12.70
C LYS A 162 15.38 -11.06 -12.42
N HIS A 163 15.08 -9.85 -12.01
CA HIS A 163 16.06 -8.83 -11.65
C HIS A 163 16.36 -8.77 -10.15
N LYS A 164 15.89 -9.75 -9.36
CA LYS A 164 16.03 -9.79 -7.89
C LYS A 164 15.41 -8.58 -7.19
N CYS A 165 14.41 -7.99 -7.81
CA CYS A 165 13.65 -6.86 -7.29
C CYS A 165 12.32 -7.36 -6.70
N ARG A 166 12.02 -6.99 -5.45
CA ARG A 166 10.72 -7.24 -4.83
C ARG A 166 9.67 -6.32 -5.44
N ILE A 167 8.44 -6.78 -5.46
CA ILE A 167 7.34 -6.03 -6.04
C ILE A 167 6.12 -5.95 -5.12
N HIS A 168 5.65 -4.74 -4.90
CA HIS A 168 4.45 -4.42 -4.13
C HIS A 168 3.29 -4.06 -5.07
N GLY A 169 2.17 -4.74 -4.94
CA GLY A 169 0.95 -4.39 -5.68
C GLY A 169 0.11 -3.37 -4.93
N LEU A 170 0.17 -2.10 -5.34
CA LEU A 170 -0.61 -1.02 -4.69
C LEU A 170 -2.11 -1.23 -4.86
N GLY A 171 -2.83 -1.29 -3.73
CA GLY A 171 -4.28 -1.48 -3.69
C GLY A 171 -4.75 -2.82 -4.27
N PHE A 172 -3.87 -3.78 -4.47
CA PHE A 172 -4.18 -5.06 -5.11
C PHE A 172 -4.68 -6.08 -4.08
N THR A 173 -6.01 -6.17 -3.90
CA THR A 173 -6.64 -6.93 -2.82
C THR A 173 -7.67 -7.96 -3.25
N LYS A 174 -7.73 -8.31 -4.55
CA LYS A 174 -8.61 -9.37 -5.04
C LYS A 174 -8.09 -10.73 -4.60
N GLY A 175 -8.61 -11.26 -3.48
CA GLY A 175 -8.09 -12.44 -2.78
C GLY A 175 -7.85 -13.67 -3.65
N GLU A 176 -8.73 -13.97 -4.59
CA GLU A 176 -8.54 -15.10 -5.51
C GLU A 176 -7.36 -14.90 -6.48
N LEU A 177 -7.07 -13.66 -6.86
CA LEU A 177 -5.92 -13.34 -7.70
C LEU A 177 -4.61 -13.35 -6.90
N LEU A 178 -4.64 -12.95 -5.62
CA LEU A 178 -3.46 -12.97 -4.76
C LEU A 178 -2.88 -14.38 -4.56
N LYS A 179 -3.72 -15.42 -4.60
CA LYS A 179 -3.26 -16.82 -4.54
C LYS A 179 -2.49 -17.25 -5.78
N LYS A 180 -2.71 -16.57 -6.91
CA LYS A 180 -2.14 -16.93 -8.22
C LYS A 180 -0.98 -16.03 -8.64
N ILE A 181 -0.92 -14.83 -8.11
CA ILE A 181 0.09 -13.83 -8.45
C ILE A 181 1.04 -13.68 -7.26
N PRO A 182 2.31 -14.09 -7.41
CA PRO A 182 3.26 -14.14 -6.31
C PRO A 182 3.90 -12.78 -6.02
N PHE A 183 3.08 -11.76 -5.71
CA PHE A 183 3.59 -10.50 -5.17
C PHE A 183 4.37 -10.74 -3.87
N ASP A 184 5.43 -9.96 -3.63
CA ASP A 184 6.12 -9.98 -2.34
C ASP A 184 5.27 -9.33 -1.26
N SER A 185 4.53 -8.29 -1.66
CA SER A 185 3.58 -7.63 -0.79
C SER A 185 2.47 -6.91 -1.57
N VAL A 186 1.39 -6.62 -0.86
CA VAL A 186 0.26 -5.81 -1.33
C VAL A 186 -0.27 -4.96 -0.18
N ASP A 187 -1.09 -3.97 -0.47
CA ASP A 187 -1.81 -3.22 0.56
C ASP A 187 -3.32 -3.31 0.40
N SER A 188 -4.03 -3.10 1.48
CA SER A 188 -5.49 -3.07 1.51
C SER A 188 -6.04 -1.99 2.44
N SER A 189 -6.92 -1.16 1.92
CA SER A 189 -7.81 -0.30 2.70
C SER A 189 -9.22 -0.90 2.88
N SER A 190 -9.46 -2.11 2.36
CA SER A 190 -10.80 -2.72 2.31
C SER A 190 -11.41 -2.97 3.68
N TRP A 191 -10.61 -3.19 4.73
CA TRP A 191 -11.10 -3.32 6.09
C TRP A 191 -11.89 -2.08 6.55
N SER A 192 -11.52 -0.89 6.06
CA SER A 192 -12.19 0.36 6.39
C SER A 192 -13.58 0.51 5.73
N ALA A 193 -13.89 -0.32 4.73
CA ALA A 193 -15.18 -0.31 4.05
C ALA A 193 -16.35 -0.66 5.00
N SER A 194 -16.08 -1.44 6.06
CA SER A 194 -17.07 -1.76 7.09
C SER A 194 -17.69 -0.51 7.72
N ARG A 195 -16.88 0.50 7.99
CA ARG A 195 -17.32 1.79 8.53
C ARG A 195 -18.11 2.63 7.52
N ARG A 196 -17.68 2.61 6.26
CA ARG A 196 -18.27 3.44 5.19
C ARG A 196 -19.59 2.89 4.70
N PHE A 197 -19.70 1.56 4.60
CA PHE A 197 -20.81 0.87 3.96
C PHE A 197 -21.60 -0.03 4.92
N GLY A 198 -21.18 -0.15 6.19
CA GLY A 198 -21.82 -0.99 7.19
C GLY A 198 -21.80 -2.47 6.85
N CYS A 199 -20.73 -2.95 6.22
CA CYS A 199 -20.50 -4.36 5.92
C CYS A 199 -19.62 -5.01 7.00
N CYS A 200 -19.66 -6.34 7.08
CA CYS A 200 -18.78 -7.10 7.96
C CYS A 200 -17.78 -7.92 7.14
N PHE A 201 -16.64 -8.18 7.73
CA PHE A 201 -15.64 -9.11 7.19
C PHE A 201 -15.48 -10.27 8.17
N GLU A 202 -15.26 -11.46 7.63
CA GLU A 202 -14.92 -12.67 8.38
C GLU A 202 -13.80 -13.40 7.62
N PHE A 203 -12.71 -13.70 8.30
CA PHE A 203 -11.63 -14.47 7.71
C PHE A 203 -11.94 -15.98 7.81
N ASP A 204 -12.00 -16.64 6.66
CA ASP A 204 -12.11 -18.08 6.54
C ASP A 204 -10.73 -18.73 6.45
N ALA A 205 -10.20 -19.17 7.58
CA ALA A 205 -8.88 -19.78 7.66
C ALA A 205 -8.77 -21.10 6.88
N ARG A 206 -9.87 -21.84 6.68
CA ARG A 206 -9.86 -23.11 5.94
C ARG A 206 -9.56 -22.88 4.45
N ASN A 207 -10.13 -21.82 3.91
CA ASN A 207 -10.00 -21.49 2.49
C ASN A 207 -8.97 -20.35 2.24
N GLY A 208 -8.44 -19.73 3.30
CA GLY A 208 -7.53 -18.59 3.18
C GLY A 208 -8.18 -17.41 2.44
N THR A 209 -9.44 -17.11 2.73
CA THR A 209 -10.21 -16.08 2.04
C THR A 209 -10.91 -15.16 3.01
N MET A 210 -11.07 -13.91 2.60
CA MET A 210 -11.87 -12.92 3.32
C MET A 210 -13.30 -12.96 2.81
N LYS A 211 -14.25 -13.36 3.66
CA LYS A 211 -15.68 -13.32 3.37
C LYS A 211 -16.21 -11.92 3.61
N PHE A 212 -16.95 -11.42 2.64
CA PHE A 212 -17.65 -10.16 2.72
C PHE A 212 -19.12 -10.41 3.02
N LEU A 213 -19.56 -10.05 4.20
CA LEU A 213 -20.93 -10.23 4.66
C LEU A 213 -21.73 -8.94 4.42
N GLN A 214 -22.52 -8.94 3.36
CA GLN A 214 -23.42 -7.83 3.07
C GLN A 214 -24.64 -7.85 4.03
N ARG A 215 -25.09 -6.66 4.38
CA ARG A 215 -26.38 -6.50 5.05
C ARG A 215 -27.54 -6.90 4.14
N ARG A 216 -28.65 -7.33 4.76
CA ARG A 216 -29.93 -7.42 4.05
C ARG A 216 -30.32 -6.04 3.51
N LYS A 217 -30.89 -5.99 2.29
CA LYS A 217 -31.44 -4.75 1.72
C LYS A 217 -32.37 -4.10 2.78
N ASN A 218 -32.28 -2.79 2.93
CA ASN A 218 -33.09 -1.96 3.83
C ASN A 218 -32.77 -2.00 5.35
N GLN A 219 -31.68 -2.60 5.78
CA GLN A 219 -31.20 -2.43 7.16
C GLN A 219 -30.23 -1.26 7.27
N ARG A 220 -30.58 -0.21 8.01
CA ARG A 220 -29.65 0.85 8.39
C ARG A 220 -28.88 0.45 9.65
N MET A 221 -27.58 0.56 9.61
CA MET A 221 -26.75 0.38 10.79
C MET A 221 -26.62 1.71 11.54
N LYS A 222 -27.10 1.76 12.78
CA LYS A 222 -27.08 2.98 13.60
C LYS A 222 -25.66 3.46 13.93
N ASN A 223 -24.69 2.52 14.02
CA ASN A 223 -23.29 2.84 14.34
C ASN A 223 -22.31 2.01 13.49
N ALA A 224 -22.13 2.41 12.22
CA ALA A 224 -21.17 1.74 11.33
C ALA A 224 -19.70 1.94 11.77
N GLN A 225 -19.42 2.97 12.57
CA GLN A 225 -18.07 3.22 13.11
C GLN A 225 -17.60 2.06 13.99
N ALA A 226 -18.50 1.45 14.77
CA ALA A 226 -18.20 0.33 15.62
C ALA A 226 -17.71 -0.93 14.87
N LEU A 227 -17.95 -1.02 13.56
CA LEU A 227 -17.49 -2.15 12.74
C LEU A 227 -16.00 -2.08 12.36
N GLY A 228 -15.36 -0.95 12.55
CA GLY A 228 -13.99 -0.77 12.13
C GLY A 228 -13.00 -1.69 12.87
N ARG A 229 -13.07 -1.75 14.18
CA ARG A 229 -12.19 -2.62 14.98
C ARG A 229 -12.38 -4.12 14.70
N PRO A 230 -13.60 -4.68 14.71
CA PRO A 230 -13.82 -6.06 14.29
C PRO A 230 -13.28 -6.35 12.87
N ALA A 231 -13.52 -5.47 11.92
CA ALA A 231 -13.01 -5.64 10.55
C ALA A 231 -11.47 -5.64 10.51
N PHE A 232 -10.82 -4.74 11.25
CA PHE A 232 -9.36 -4.72 11.34
C PHE A 232 -8.82 -6.02 11.94
N ILE A 233 -9.44 -6.57 12.97
CA ILE A 233 -9.06 -7.84 13.60
C ILE A 233 -9.16 -9.00 12.57
N GLU A 234 -10.23 -9.07 11.80
CA GLU A 234 -10.38 -10.11 10.79
C GLU A 234 -9.33 -9.99 9.67
N TRP A 235 -9.03 -8.75 9.26
CA TRP A 235 -7.96 -8.49 8.29
C TRP A 235 -6.55 -8.76 8.85
N ARG A 236 -6.33 -8.62 10.15
CA ARG A 236 -5.10 -9.07 10.82
C ARG A 236 -4.92 -10.58 10.74
N LYS A 237 -5.99 -11.36 10.97
CA LYS A 237 -5.94 -12.82 10.79
C LYS A 237 -5.57 -13.20 9.35
N TYR A 238 -6.14 -12.49 8.36
CA TYR A 238 -5.78 -12.70 6.96
C TYR A 238 -4.33 -12.30 6.66
N GLN A 239 -3.85 -11.22 7.23
CA GLN A 239 -2.46 -10.77 7.13
C GLN A 239 -1.48 -11.84 7.64
N ASP A 240 -1.76 -12.42 8.80
CA ASP A 240 -0.92 -13.46 9.40
C ASP A 240 -0.96 -14.75 8.56
N TYR A 241 -2.14 -15.16 8.11
CA TYR A 241 -2.29 -16.27 7.18
C TYR A 241 -1.50 -16.07 5.89
N ALA A 242 -1.60 -14.89 5.28
CA ALA A 242 -0.89 -14.59 4.04
C ALA A 242 0.63 -14.58 4.25
N TYR A 243 1.09 -14.10 5.39
CA TYR A 243 2.49 -14.12 5.78
C TYR A 243 3.04 -15.55 5.87
N GLU A 244 2.29 -16.46 6.47
CA GLU A 244 2.69 -17.85 6.70
C GLU A 244 2.50 -18.75 5.48
N HIS A 245 1.44 -18.55 4.69
CA HIS A 245 1.00 -19.52 3.68
C HIS A 245 1.04 -19.01 2.24
N MET A 246 1.16 -17.70 2.00
CA MET A 246 1.19 -17.15 0.64
C MET A 246 2.62 -16.74 0.27
N ASN A 247 3.31 -17.65 -0.40
CA ASN A 247 4.61 -17.49 -1.06
C ASN A 247 5.65 -16.56 -0.41
N PRO A 248 6.58 -17.09 0.35
CA PRO A 248 7.88 -16.48 0.52
C PRO A 248 8.78 -16.91 -0.65
N ILE A 249 8.82 -16.15 -1.74
CA ILE A 249 9.79 -16.41 -2.81
C ILE A 249 11.20 -16.00 -2.37
N TRP A 250 11.30 -15.22 -1.30
CA TRP A 250 12.57 -14.72 -0.74
C TRP A 250 12.64 -15.07 0.76
N GLN A 251 13.11 -16.26 1.06
CA GLN A 251 13.76 -16.59 2.34
C GLN A 251 15.26 -16.45 2.20
#